data_5c495d6b440491763f09873991b4bcb0
#
_entry.id   5c495d6b440491763f09873991b4bcb0
#
_cell.length_a   1.000
_cell.length_b   1.000
_cell.length_c   1.000
_cell.angle_alpha   90.00
_cell.angle_beta   90.00
_cell.angle_gamma   90.00
#
_symmetry.space_group_name_H-M   'P 1'
#
loop_
_entity.id
_entity.type
_entity.pdbx_description
1 polymer ?
#
loop_
_entity_poly.entity_id
_entity_poly.type
_entity_poly.pdbx_seq_one_letter_code
_entity_poly.pdbx_strand_id
1 'polypeptide(L)'
;MNSRLLLVALAMVATAPCGAQDGLQNWFNDPFFQISAAIPDCPLPAGPFTDENDKRIQAHRRAEKGTTCWLAKECDRPNAYVYDHDIAEGLKAALRERGLLADTTVWVTVQGRVVYLEGCAVSESVVPALEAFARSVQHVQQAIAIIRTDPAARPPYRVR
;
A
#
# COMPACT_ATOMS: atom_id res chain seq x y z
N MET A 1 -41.20 59.29 12.93
CA MET A 1 -39.89 58.78 13.47
C MET A 1 -39.91 57.27 13.37
N ASN A 2 -39.38 56.73 12.25
CA ASN A 2 -39.39 55.25 11.98
C ASN A 2 -38.01 54.68 12.25
N SER A 3 -37.91 53.95 13.37
CA SER A 3 -36.69 53.22 13.75
C SER A 3 -36.70 51.87 13.06
N ARG A 4 -35.83 51.67 12.05
CA ARG A 4 -35.59 50.35 11.43
C ARG A 4 -34.54 49.61 12.23
N LEU A 5 -34.95 48.54 12.91
CA LEU A 5 -34.03 47.58 13.49
C LEU A 5 -33.41 46.74 12.36
N LEU A 6 -32.09 46.83 12.20
CA LEU A 6 -31.31 45.92 11.37
C LEU A 6 -31.00 44.64 12.23
N LEU A 7 -31.57 43.49 11.85
CA LEU A 7 -31.21 42.20 12.34
C LEU A 7 -29.95 41.71 11.58
N VAL A 8 -28.81 41.69 12.25
CA VAL A 8 -27.59 41.07 11.73
C VAL A 8 -27.66 39.59 12.04
N ALA A 9 -27.87 38.76 11.01
CA ALA A 9 -27.80 37.32 11.11
C ALA A 9 -26.32 36.88 11.15
N LEU A 10 -25.87 36.40 12.30
CA LEU A 10 -24.54 35.81 12.50
C LEU A 10 -24.55 34.38 11.95
N ALA A 11 -23.95 34.18 10.77
CA ALA A 11 -23.79 32.86 10.19
C ALA A 11 -22.68 32.12 10.96
N MET A 12 -23.05 31.10 11.77
CA MET A 12 -22.10 30.17 12.36
C MET A 12 -21.55 29.25 11.27
N VAL A 13 -20.31 29.43 10.91
CA VAL A 13 -19.56 28.48 10.08
C VAL A 13 -19.22 27.28 10.97
N ALA A 14 -19.92 26.17 10.79
CA ALA A 14 -19.58 24.90 11.40
C ALA A 14 -18.30 24.38 10.76
N THR A 15 -17.17 24.50 11.44
CA THR A 15 -15.93 23.80 11.10
C THR A 15 -16.13 22.32 11.41
N ALA A 16 -16.25 21.49 10.36
CA ALA A 16 -16.21 20.04 10.50
C ALA A 16 -14.86 19.66 11.13
N PRO A 17 -14.82 18.79 12.16
CA PRO A 17 -13.56 18.27 12.65
C PRO A 17 -12.91 17.50 11.52
N CYS A 18 -11.69 17.89 11.13
CA CYS A 18 -10.81 17.10 10.30
C CYS A 18 -10.55 15.81 11.11
N GLY A 19 -11.12 14.68 10.66
CA GLY A 19 -10.95 13.41 11.34
C GLY A 19 -9.47 13.15 11.54
N ALA A 20 -9.05 13.01 12.79
CA ALA A 20 -7.73 12.51 13.13
C ALA A 20 -7.61 11.16 12.46
N GLN A 21 -6.75 11.04 11.45
CA GLN A 21 -6.38 9.75 10.89
C GLN A 21 -5.71 8.98 12.02
N ASP A 22 -6.37 7.90 12.43
CA ASP A 22 -6.00 7.00 13.51
C ASP A 22 -4.50 6.75 13.50
N GLY A 23 -3.72 7.30 14.38
CA GLY A 23 -2.30 7.20 14.63
C GLY A 23 -1.44 6.17 13.88
N LEU A 24 -1.90 5.70 12.72
CA LEU A 24 -1.24 4.74 11.84
C LEU A 24 -0.13 5.44 11.07
N GLN A 25 1.07 4.88 11.15
CA GLN A 25 2.25 5.40 10.47
C GLN A 25 3.02 4.31 9.73
N ASN A 26 3.69 4.69 8.66
CA ASN A 26 4.70 3.86 8.01
C ASN A 26 6.05 4.05 8.73
N TRP A 27 6.22 3.32 9.82
CA TRP A 27 7.32 3.48 10.78
C TRP A 27 8.70 3.17 10.20
N PHE A 28 8.75 2.39 9.15
CA PHE A 28 10.00 1.90 8.56
C PHE A 28 10.24 2.43 7.15
N ASN A 29 9.41 3.39 6.71
CA ASN A 29 9.49 3.95 5.37
C ASN A 29 9.46 2.87 4.27
N ASP A 30 8.64 1.83 4.44
CA ASP A 30 8.46 0.79 3.43
C ASP A 30 7.81 1.39 2.18
N PRO A 31 8.26 1.03 0.99
CA PRO A 31 7.63 1.51 -0.24
C PRO A 31 6.17 1.10 -0.31
N PHE A 32 5.29 2.11 -0.52
CA PHE A 32 3.85 1.93 -0.73
C PHE A 32 3.37 2.88 -1.81
N PHE A 33 2.82 2.36 -2.90
CA PHE A 33 2.39 3.17 -4.03
C PHE A 33 1.33 2.45 -4.86
N GLN A 34 0.50 3.24 -5.56
CA GLN A 34 -0.51 2.74 -6.48
C GLN A 34 0.08 2.55 -7.88
N ILE A 35 -0.29 1.45 -8.55
CA ILE A 35 0.17 1.11 -9.89
C ILE A 35 -0.93 1.12 -10.95
N SER A 36 -2.20 1.07 -10.55
CA SER A 36 -3.36 1.19 -11.43
C SER A 36 -4.57 1.73 -10.66
N ALA A 37 -5.55 2.30 -11.40
CA ALA A 37 -6.73 2.96 -10.82
C ALA A 37 -7.95 2.85 -11.75
N ALA A 38 -8.16 1.72 -12.42
CA ALA A 38 -9.25 1.56 -13.38
C ALA A 38 -10.58 1.21 -12.72
N ILE A 39 -10.57 0.57 -11.54
CA ILE A 39 -11.79 0.17 -10.83
C ILE A 39 -12.10 1.21 -9.75
N PRO A 40 -13.22 1.97 -9.87
CA PRO A 40 -13.66 2.89 -8.84
C PRO A 40 -14.03 2.12 -7.56
N ASP A 41 -14.04 2.82 -6.42
CA ASP A 41 -14.46 2.28 -5.12
C ASP A 41 -13.70 1.05 -4.64
N CYS A 42 -12.51 0.78 -5.22
CA CYS A 42 -11.63 -0.27 -4.71
C CYS A 42 -11.06 0.18 -3.35
N PRO A 43 -11.28 -0.60 -2.27
CA PRO A 43 -10.85 -0.21 -0.94
C PRO A 43 -9.33 -0.06 -0.85
N LEU A 44 -8.88 1.05 -0.25
CA LEU A 44 -7.46 1.34 -0.05
C LEU A 44 -6.87 0.34 0.95
N PRO A 45 -5.84 -0.43 0.57
CA PRO A 45 -5.14 -1.30 1.50
C PRO A 45 -4.49 -0.53 2.65
N ALA A 46 -4.39 -1.17 3.81
CA ALA A 46 -3.67 -0.61 4.94
C ALA A 46 -2.18 -0.41 4.62
N GLY A 47 -1.63 -1.23 3.71
CA GLY A 47 -0.22 -1.16 3.34
C GLY A 47 0.69 -1.32 4.58
N PRO A 48 1.81 -0.59 4.64
CA PRO A 48 2.76 -0.66 5.76
C PRO A 48 2.37 0.21 6.96
N PHE A 49 1.15 0.80 6.95
CA PHE A 49 0.71 1.68 8.04
C PHE A 49 0.17 0.89 9.21
N THR A 50 0.76 1.11 10.38
CA THR A 50 0.41 0.39 11.62
C THR A 50 0.50 1.31 12.83
N ASP A 51 -0.06 0.87 13.95
CA ASP A 51 0.04 1.57 15.22
C ASP A 51 1.42 1.37 15.90
N GLU A 52 1.62 2.02 17.04
CA GLU A 52 2.89 1.95 17.77
C GLU A 52 3.14 0.57 18.41
N ASN A 53 2.10 -0.17 18.76
CA ASN A 53 2.25 -1.52 19.30
C ASN A 53 2.78 -2.47 18.22
N ASP A 54 2.19 -2.42 17.03
CA ASP A 54 2.65 -3.19 15.88
C ASP A 54 4.07 -2.81 15.45
N LYS A 55 4.46 -1.53 15.58
CA LYS A 55 5.84 -1.07 15.32
C LYS A 55 6.87 -1.89 16.09
N ARG A 56 6.66 -2.12 17.39
CA ARG A 56 7.62 -2.90 18.21
C ARG A 56 7.73 -4.34 17.77
N ILE A 57 6.58 -4.96 17.45
CA ILE A 57 6.53 -6.33 16.93
C ILE A 57 7.25 -6.41 15.57
N GLN A 58 7.00 -5.46 14.69
CA GLN A 58 7.64 -5.41 13.38
C GLN A 58 9.14 -5.15 13.49
N ALA A 59 9.59 -4.26 14.37
CA ALA A 59 11.02 -4.01 14.57
C ALA A 59 11.77 -5.29 14.98
N HIS A 60 11.20 -6.08 15.90
CA HIS A 60 11.78 -7.36 16.31
C HIS A 60 11.84 -8.36 15.15
N ARG A 61 10.74 -8.55 14.43
CA ARG A 61 10.71 -9.43 13.25
C ARG A 61 11.70 -9.02 12.16
N ARG A 62 11.89 -7.72 11.94
CA ARG A 62 12.86 -7.20 10.96
C ARG A 62 14.30 -7.48 11.37
N ALA A 63 14.61 -7.38 12.66
CA ALA A 63 15.92 -7.74 13.17
C ALA A 63 16.21 -9.24 12.98
N GLU A 64 15.24 -10.10 13.26
CA GLU A 64 15.42 -11.56 13.14
C GLU A 64 15.43 -12.03 11.69
N LYS A 65 14.42 -11.62 10.89
CA LYS A 65 14.24 -12.11 9.52
C LYS A 65 15.08 -11.37 8.48
N GLY A 66 15.37 -10.09 8.74
CA GLY A 66 16.08 -9.25 7.79
C GLY A 66 17.48 -9.76 7.45
N THR A 67 18.17 -10.40 8.39
CA THR A 67 19.52 -10.92 8.19
C THR A 67 19.58 -12.34 7.64
N THR A 68 18.46 -13.03 7.52
CA THR A 68 18.41 -14.47 7.16
C THR A 68 19.08 -14.74 5.82
N CYS A 69 18.75 -13.97 4.77
CA CYS A 69 19.34 -14.21 3.45
C CYS A 69 20.85 -13.91 3.42
N TRP A 70 21.32 -12.94 4.21
CA TRP A 70 22.75 -12.63 4.34
C TRP A 70 23.51 -13.77 5.02
N LEU A 71 22.98 -14.29 6.12
CA LEU A 71 23.59 -15.41 6.84
C LEU A 71 23.59 -16.70 5.99
N ALA A 72 22.55 -16.90 5.18
CA ALA A 72 22.46 -18.01 4.22
C ALA A 72 23.30 -17.79 2.95
N LYS A 73 23.96 -16.63 2.78
CA LYS A 73 24.69 -16.24 1.57
C LYS A 73 23.84 -16.20 0.30
N GLU A 74 22.55 -15.92 0.46
CA GLU A 74 21.54 -15.80 -0.62
C GLU A 74 21.33 -14.36 -1.07
N CYS A 75 21.98 -13.38 -0.44
CA CYS A 75 21.92 -11.96 -0.79
C CYS A 75 23.24 -11.25 -0.48
N ASP A 76 23.48 -10.15 -1.20
CA ASP A 76 24.75 -9.40 -1.16
C ASP A 76 24.75 -8.29 -0.10
N ARG A 77 23.58 -7.92 0.45
CA ARG A 77 23.45 -6.88 1.46
C ARG A 77 23.06 -7.50 2.81
N PRO A 78 23.50 -6.93 3.94
CA PRO A 78 23.40 -7.55 5.26
C PRO A 78 21.96 -7.64 5.80
N ASN A 79 20.99 -7.03 5.13
CA ASN A 79 19.59 -7.06 5.55
C ASN A 79 18.66 -7.01 4.32
N ALA A 80 17.63 -7.86 4.30
CA ALA A 80 16.65 -7.96 3.21
C ALA A 80 15.90 -6.64 2.94
N TYR A 81 15.60 -5.86 3.97
CA TYR A 81 14.85 -4.60 3.85
C TYR A 81 15.62 -3.48 3.14
N VAL A 82 16.94 -3.55 3.03
CA VAL A 82 17.72 -2.55 2.29
C VAL A 82 17.57 -2.62 0.78
N TYR A 83 16.93 -3.68 0.26
CA TYR A 83 16.59 -3.82 -1.16
C TYR A 83 15.26 -3.20 -1.55
N ASP A 84 14.37 -2.92 -0.57
CA ASP A 84 12.96 -2.64 -0.83
C ASP A 84 12.74 -1.39 -1.69
N HIS A 85 13.55 -0.34 -1.50
CA HIS A 85 13.48 0.86 -2.35
C HIS A 85 13.95 0.60 -3.77
N ASP A 86 15.02 -0.17 -3.97
CA ASP A 86 15.51 -0.54 -5.31
C ASP A 86 14.47 -1.40 -6.04
N ILE A 87 13.83 -2.34 -5.32
CA ILE A 87 12.72 -3.15 -5.85
C ILE A 87 11.56 -2.25 -6.28
N ALA A 88 11.17 -1.28 -5.44
CA ALA A 88 10.08 -0.36 -5.76
C ALA A 88 10.36 0.46 -7.02
N GLU A 89 11.56 0.98 -7.18
CA GLU A 89 11.96 1.70 -8.40
C GLU A 89 12.00 0.78 -9.63
N GLY A 90 12.49 -0.45 -9.47
CA GLY A 90 12.47 -1.47 -10.52
C GLY A 90 11.05 -1.81 -10.96
N LEU A 91 10.10 -1.96 -10.02
CA LEU A 91 8.69 -2.19 -10.32
C LEU A 91 8.07 -1.01 -11.09
N LYS A 92 8.30 0.22 -10.65
CA LYS A 92 7.80 1.43 -11.33
C LYS A 92 8.36 1.56 -12.74
N ALA A 93 9.62 1.24 -12.95
CA ALA A 93 10.25 1.26 -14.28
C ALA A 93 9.65 0.21 -15.21
N ALA A 94 9.53 -1.03 -14.73
CA ALA A 94 8.98 -2.14 -15.52
C ALA A 94 7.50 -1.96 -15.89
N LEU A 95 6.72 -1.24 -15.06
CA LEU A 95 5.31 -0.95 -15.32
C LEU A 95 5.09 0.01 -16.49
N ARG A 96 6.01 0.94 -16.74
CA ARG A 96 5.91 1.87 -17.86
C ARG A 96 5.91 1.18 -19.21
N GLU A 97 6.41 -0.04 -19.27
CA GLU A 97 6.59 -0.81 -20.50
C GLU A 97 5.46 -1.82 -20.77
N ARG A 98 4.53 -2.02 -19.83
CA ARG A 98 3.52 -3.10 -19.92
C ARG A 98 2.10 -2.62 -19.65
N GLY A 99 1.18 -2.84 -20.61
CA GLY A 99 -0.25 -2.58 -20.49
C GLY A 99 -1.03 -3.60 -19.61
N LEU A 100 -0.38 -4.19 -18.60
CA LEU A 100 -0.91 -5.29 -17.77
C LEU A 100 -2.04 -4.90 -16.81
N LEU A 101 -2.37 -3.61 -16.71
CA LEU A 101 -3.13 -3.08 -15.58
C LEU A 101 -4.45 -2.41 -15.97
N ALA A 102 -4.92 -2.59 -17.22
CA ALA A 102 -6.05 -1.85 -17.79
C ALA A 102 -7.35 -2.02 -16.96
N ASP A 103 -7.58 -3.22 -16.41
CA ASP A 103 -8.83 -3.57 -15.70
C ASP A 103 -8.58 -3.83 -14.21
N THR A 104 -7.66 -3.08 -13.61
CA THR A 104 -7.27 -3.25 -12.21
C THR A 104 -7.15 -1.94 -11.45
N THR A 105 -7.27 -2.00 -10.14
CA THR A 105 -6.85 -0.97 -9.20
C THR A 105 -5.99 -1.64 -8.15
N VAL A 106 -4.68 -1.40 -8.19
CA VAL A 106 -3.71 -2.15 -7.38
C VAL A 106 -2.71 -1.22 -6.72
N TRP A 107 -2.44 -1.49 -5.46
CA TRP A 107 -1.36 -0.91 -4.66
C TRP A 107 -0.27 -1.93 -4.41
N VAL A 108 0.94 -1.44 -4.30
CA VAL A 108 2.14 -2.24 -4.01
C VAL A 108 2.71 -1.85 -2.66
N THR A 109 3.01 -2.86 -1.84
CA THR A 109 3.86 -2.74 -0.66
C THR A 109 5.09 -3.61 -0.86
N VAL A 110 6.28 -3.09 -0.53
CA VAL A 110 7.52 -3.88 -0.56
C VAL A 110 8.09 -3.97 0.85
N GLN A 111 8.28 -5.19 1.35
CA GLN A 111 8.80 -5.45 2.70
C GLN A 111 9.73 -6.65 2.73
N GLY A 112 11.00 -6.43 2.94
CA GLY A 112 12.01 -7.49 3.08
C GLY A 112 12.13 -8.37 1.82
N ARG A 113 12.14 -7.76 0.63
CA ARG A 113 12.18 -8.41 -0.69
C ARG A 113 10.89 -9.18 -1.07
N VAL A 114 9.81 -9.01 -0.29
CA VAL A 114 8.48 -9.51 -0.62
C VAL A 114 7.65 -8.37 -1.18
N VAL A 115 6.99 -8.59 -2.32
CA VAL A 115 6.09 -7.64 -2.98
C VAL A 115 4.65 -8.10 -2.73
N TYR A 116 3.88 -7.27 -2.05
CA TYR A 116 2.44 -7.45 -1.88
C TYR A 116 1.74 -6.58 -2.92
N LEU A 117 0.81 -7.18 -3.68
CA LEU A 117 -0.04 -6.51 -4.67
C LEU A 117 -1.48 -6.64 -4.18
N GLU A 118 -2.02 -5.56 -3.64
CA GLU A 118 -3.34 -5.57 -3.00
C GLU A 118 -4.28 -4.64 -3.75
N GLY A 119 -5.53 -5.07 -3.97
CA GLY A 119 -6.49 -4.24 -4.69
C GLY A 119 -7.64 -5.01 -5.33
N CYS A 120 -8.10 -4.50 -6.46
CA CYS A 120 -9.25 -5.03 -7.19
C CYS A 120 -8.91 -5.31 -8.66
N ALA A 121 -9.56 -6.33 -9.23
CA ALA A 121 -9.52 -6.62 -10.65
C ALA A 121 -10.88 -7.12 -11.15
N VAL A 122 -11.12 -7.00 -12.43
CA VAL A 122 -12.34 -7.56 -13.07
C VAL A 122 -12.30 -9.09 -13.09
N SER A 123 -11.11 -9.70 -13.11
CA SER A 123 -10.94 -11.16 -13.16
C SER A 123 -9.78 -11.65 -12.32
N GLU A 124 -9.92 -12.81 -11.70
CA GLU A 124 -8.85 -13.48 -10.97
C GLU A 124 -7.70 -13.96 -11.87
N SER A 125 -7.94 -14.08 -13.18
CA SER A 125 -6.91 -14.49 -14.15
C SER A 125 -5.70 -13.54 -14.18
N VAL A 126 -5.83 -12.31 -13.67
CA VAL A 126 -4.74 -11.34 -13.57
C VAL A 126 -3.72 -11.68 -12.47
N VAL A 127 -4.13 -12.43 -11.43
CA VAL A 127 -3.30 -12.73 -10.25
C VAL A 127 -1.97 -13.39 -10.61
N PRO A 128 -1.93 -14.49 -11.39
CA PRO A 128 -0.66 -15.09 -11.77
C PRO A 128 0.24 -14.17 -12.58
N ALA A 129 -0.36 -13.31 -13.42
CA ALA A 129 0.39 -12.35 -14.25
C ALA A 129 1.01 -11.24 -13.41
N LEU A 130 0.27 -10.70 -12.41
CA LEU A 130 0.77 -9.72 -11.45
C LEU A 130 1.94 -10.26 -10.63
N GLU A 131 1.80 -11.48 -10.11
CA GLU A 131 2.87 -12.12 -9.36
C GLU A 131 4.11 -12.43 -10.22
N ALA A 132 3.92 -12.96 -11.42
CA ALA A 132 5.01 -13.22 -12.36
C ALA A 132 5.73 -11.92 -12.76
N PHE A 133 4.96 -10.86 -12.99
CA PHE A 133 5.50 -9.52 -13.25
C PHE A 133 6.37 -9.04 -12.08
N ALA A 134 5.86 -9.07 -10.85
CA ALA A 134 6.61 -8.59 -9.70
C ALA A 134 7.86 -9.46 -9.44
N ARG A 135 7.78 -10.78 -9.60
CA ARG A 135 8.93 -11.69 -9.47
C ARG A 135 10.00 -11.50 -10.56
N SER A 136 9.66 -10.89 -11.69
CA SER A 136 10.64 -10.59 -12.75
C SER A 136 11.59 -9.43 -12.42
N VAL A 137 11.25 -8.64 -11.38
CA VAL A 137 12.08 -7.51 -10.95
C VAL A 137 13.23 -8.01 -10.08
N GLN A 138 14.42 -7.47 -10.34
CA GLN A 138 15.63 -7.83 -9.62
C GLN A 138 15.46 -7.70 -8.09
N HIS A 139 16.03 -8.63 -7.35
CA HIS A 139 15.99 -8.72 -5.89
C HIS A 139 14.65 -9.12 -5.28
N VAL A 140 13.57 -9.24 -6.02
CA VAL A 140 12.31 -9.78 -5.51
C VAL A 140 12.48 -11.25 -5.18
N GLN A 141 12.23 -11.62 -3.94
CA GLN A 141 12.25 -13.00 -3.46
C GLN A 141 10.87 -13.67 -3.60
N GLN A 142 9.82 -12.91 -3.31
CA GLN A 142 8.44 -13.40 -3.39
C GLN A 142 7.50 -12.28 -3.82
N ALA A 143 6.45 -12.65 -4.57
CA ALA A 143 5.33 -11.77 -4.87
C ALA A 143 4.03 -12.45 -4.49
N ILE A 144 3.12 -11.70 -3.87
CA ILE A 144 1.83 -12.18 -3.36
C ILE A 144 0.77 -11.18 -3.83
N ALA A 145 -0.14 -11.63 -4.70
CA ALA A 145 -1.27 -10.82 -5.14
C ALA A 145 -2.53 -11.20 -4.36
N ILE A 146 -3.11 -10.21 -3.69
CA ILE A 146 -4.31 -10.33 -2.85
C ILE A 146 -5.38 -9.44 -3.48
N ILE A 147 -6.12 -9.98 -4.42
CA ILE A 147 -7.02 -9.23 -5.32
C ILE A 147 -8.48 -9.57 -5.01
N ARG A 148 -9.31 -8.54 -4.90
CA ARG A 148 -10.77 -8.66 -4.83
C ARG A 148 -11.36 -8.56 -6.23
N THR A 149 -12.17 -9.53 -6.64
CA THR A 149 -12.89 -9.53 -7.92
C THR A 149 -14.40 -9.32 -7.76
N ASP A 150 -14.95 -9.63 -6.60
CA ASP A 150 -16.35 -9.35 -6.27
C ASP A 150 -16.48 -8.04 -5.47
N PRO A 151 -17.11 -6.98 -6.02
CA PRO A 151 -17.30 -5.72 -5.32
C PRO A 151 -18.16 -5.83 -4.05
N ALA A 152 -19.04 -6.85 -3.95
CA ALA A 152 -19.87 -7.08 -2.78
C ALA A 152 -19.13 -7.82 -1.66
N ALA A 153 -18.04 -8.53 -1.98
CA ALA A 153 -17.27 -9.27 -0.98
C ALA A 153 -16.42 -8.35 -0.10
N ARG A 154 -16.18 -8.79 1.13
CA ARG A 154 -15.19 -8.14 1.99
C ARG A 154 -13.80 -8.23 1.34
N PRO A 155 -13.00 -7.14 1.35
CA PRO A 155 -11.63 -7.20 0.84
C PRO A 155 -10.83 -8.31 1.53
N PRO A 156 -10.06 -9.12 0.78
CA PRO A 156 -9.22 -10.18 1.34
C PRO A 156 -7.94 -9.64 1.99
N TYR A 157 -7.78 -8.33 2.03
CA TYR A 157 -6.66 -7.62 2.66
C TYR A 157 -7.16 -6.63 3.71
N ARG A 158 -6.26 -6.15 4.57
CA ARG A 158 -6.56 -5.10 5.54
C ARG A 158 -6.80 -3.78 4.82
N VAL A 159 -7.88 -3.09 5.14
CA VAL A 159 -8.18 -1.75 4.62
C VAL A 159 -7.74 -0.66 5.60
N ARG A 160 -7.46 0.52 5.07
CA ARG A 160 -7.10 1.72 5.82
C ARG A 160 -8.33 2.47 6.30
#